data_f16bbbeb1270bfcf2f4a52dcaa09956c
#
_entry.id   f16bbbeb1270bfcf2f4a52dcaa09956c
#
_cell.length_a   1.000
_cell.length_b   1.000
_cell.length_c   1.000
_cell.angle_alpha   90.00
_cell.angle_beta   90.00
_cell.angle_gamma   90.00
#
_symmetry.space_group_name_H-M   'P 1'
#
loop_
_entity.id
_entity.type
_entity.pdbx_description
1 polymer ?
#
loop_
_entity_poly.entity_id
_entity_poly.type
_entity_poly.pdbx_seq_one_letter_code
_entity_poly.pdbx_strand_id
1 'polypeptide(L)'
;LHKEYRRQRQMCIRDRKDCIEAKLFGIGAESYTVGSYDFYLGYGVKHNKIVTLDTGHFHLTESIADKISSLLLFTPEIMLHVSRPIRWDSDHVTIMNDDTLDLAHEVVRCDALSRVHIGLDYFDASINRIGAYVIGSRATQKCFLQALLEPLALLRKYEAEGRFFERLALLEECKSLPWNAVWDYFCLTNDVPVGEDYIADIEAYEKNVTSKRQ
;
A
#
# COMPACT_ATOMS: atom_id res chain seq x y z
N LEU A 1 -0.41 -34.38 8.40
CA LEU A 1 0.00 -33.40 9.43
C LEU A 1 -0.14 -31.95 8.98
N HIS A 2 0.37 -31.53 7.80
CA HIS A 2 0.27 -30.13 7.35
C HIS A 2 -1.14 -29.70 6.95
N LYS A 3 -1.98 -30.57 6.38
CA LYS A 3 -3.37 -30.24 6.00
C LYS A 3 -4.29 -30.08 7.22
N GLU A 4 -4.11 -30.90 8.24
CA GLU A 4 -4.91 -30.82 9.48
C GLU A 4 -4.54 -29.61 10.32
N TYR A 5 -3.25 -29.26 10.40
CA TYR A 5 -2.78 -28.07 11.10
C TYR A 5 -3.29 -26.77 10.45
N ARG A 6 -3.37 -26.72 9.11
CA ARG A 6 -3.99 -25.61 8.38
C ARG A 6 -5.49 -25.53 8.63
N ARG A 7 -6.22 -26.67 8.66
CA ARG A 7 -7.66 -26.69 8.98
C ARG A 7 -7.95 -26.24 10.41
N GLN A 8 -7.17 -26.66 11.40
CA GLN A 8 -7.31 -26.19 12.78
C GLN A 8 -7.06 -24.69 12.93
N ARG A 9 -6.06 -24.14 12.26
CA ARG A 9 -5.85 -22.67 12.22
C ARG A 9 -7.01 -21.95 11.55
N GLN A 10 -7.56 -22.48 10.48
CA GLN A 10 -8.73 -21.90 9.79
C GLN A 10 -9.99 -21.88 10.66
N MET A 11 -10.16 -22.87 11.53
CA MET A 11 -11.30 -22.91 12.45
C MET A 11 -11.20 -21.93 13.63
N CYS A 12 -10.01 -21.49 13.98
CA CYS A 12 -9.77 -20.59 15.12
C CYS A 12 -9.76 -19.08 14.74
N ILE A 13 -9.63 -18.73 13.45
CA ILE A 13 -9.54 -17.35 12.99
C ILE A 13 -10.74 -17.07 12.09
N ARG A 14 -11.81 -16.53 12.67
CA ARG A 14 -13.06 -16.21 11.95
C ARG A 14 -12.89 -15.13 10.88
N ASP A 15 -11.85 -14.32 10.98
CA ASP A 15 -11.64 -13.12 10.15
C ASP A 15 -10.55 -13.31 9.08
N ARG A 16 -10.12 -14.56 8.86
CA ARG A 16 -9.09 -14.85 7.87
C ARG A 16 -9.65 -14.76 6.45
N LYS A 17 -8.98 -13.97 5.64
CA LYS A 17 -9.20 -13.87 4.20
C LYS A 17 -8.02 -14.52 3.46
N ASP A 18 -8.32 -15.39 2.49
CA ASP A 18 -7.30 -16.00 1.65
C ASP A 18 -7.04 -15.09 0.45
N CYS A 19 -5.80 -14.63 0.33
CA CYS A 19 -5.33 -13.85 -0.81
C CYS A 19 -4.41 -14.71 -1.69
N ILE A 20 -4.40 -14.43 -2.98
CA ILE A 20 -3.48 -15.03 -3.95
C ILE A 20 -2.68 -13.93 -4.61
N GLU A 21 -1.42 -14.19 -4.85
CA GLU A 21 -0.47 -13.21 -5.33
C GLU A 21 0.28 -13.73 -6.55
N ALA A 22 0.35 -12.89 -7.56
CA ALA A 22 1.17 -13.12 -8.74
C ALA A 22 2.61 -12.67 -8.48
N LYS A 23 3.55 -13.36 -9.09
CA LYS A 23 4.95 -12.95 -9.12
C LYS A 23 5.44 -12.97 -10.56
N LEU A 24 6.14 -11.93 -10.99
CA LEU A 24 6.55 -11.79 -12.38
C LEU A 24 7.55 -12.89 -12.78
N PHE A 25 8.49 -13.20 -11.88
CA PHE A 25 9.45 -14.30 -12.03
C PHE A 25 10.00 -14.69 -10.66
N GLY A 26 10.50 -15.92 -10.55
CA GLY A 26 11.25 -16.39 -9.38
C GLY A 26 12.74 -16.20 -9.54
N ILE A 27 13.46 -16.25 -8.44
CA ILE A 27 14.90 -16.18 -8.39
C ILE A 27 15.46 -17.57 -8.02
N GLY A 28 16.33 -18.12 -8.85
CA GLY A 28 16.98 -19.42 -8.57
C GLY A 28 15.96 -20.56 -8.45
N ALA A 29 15.91 -21.22 -7.30
CA ALA A 29 15.05 -22.39 -7.06
C ALA A 29 13.54 -22.07 -7.05
N GLU A 30 13.15 -20.82 -6.95
CA GLU A 30 11.74 -20.39 -6.92
C GLU A 30 11.11 -20.29 -8.31
N SER A 31 11.87 -20.41 -9.38
CA SER A 31 11.41 -20.22 -10.76
C SER A 31 10.20 -21.09 -11.17
N TYR A 32 9.99 -22.21 -10.51
CA TYR A 32 8.87 -23.13 -10.79
C TYR A 32 7.54 -22.70 -10.15
N THR A 33 7.58 -21.84 -9.15
CA THR A 33 6.39 -21.42 -8.39
C THR A 33 5.80 -20.12 -8.90
N VAL A 34 6.44 -19.54 -9.89
CA VAL A 34 6.04 -18.27 -10.48
C VAL A 34 4.83 -18.45 -11.36
N GLY A 35 3.83 -17.57 -11.18
CA GLY A 35 2.65 -17.52 -12.02
C GLY A 35 2.40 -16.11 -12.53
N SER A 36 1.91 -16.00 -13.76
CA SER A 36 1.55 -14.71 -14.34
C SER A 36 0.38 -14.06 -13.60
N TYR A 37 0.34 -12.73 -13.64
CA TYR A 37 -0.80 -11.98 -13.11
C TYR A 37 -2.13 -12.43 -13.73
N ASP A 38 -2.16 -12.66 -15.04
CA ASP A 38 -3.36 -13.08 -15.75
C ASP A 38 -3.93 -14.41 -15.22
N PHE A 39 -3.06 -15.35 -14.91
CA PHE A 39 -3.47 -16.62 -14.31
C PHE A 39 -4.08 -16.41 -12.92
N TYR A 40 -3.41 -15.67 -12.05
CA TYR A 40 -3.89 -15.44 -10.68
C TYR A 40 -5.14 -14.58 -10.65
N LEU A 41 -5.26 -13.59 -11.54
CA LEU A 41 -6.48 -12.81 -11.72
C LEU A 41 -7.65 -13.72 -12.10
N GLY A 42 -7.49 -14.51 -13.17
CA GLY A 42 -8.52 -15.45 -13.63
C GLY A 42 -8.89 -16.49 -12.56
N TYR A 43 -7.91 -17.01 -11.84
CA TYR A 43 -8.12 -17.94 -10.73
C TYR A 43 -8.87 -17.27 -9.57
N GLY A 44 -8.46 -16.07 -9.17
CA GLY A 44 -9.08 -15.32 -8.07
C GLY A 44 -10.54 -15.01 -8.35
N VAL A 45 -10.86 -14.49 -9.51
CA VAL A 45 -12.23 -14.22 -9.93
C VAL A 45 -13.06 -15.50 -9.97
N LYS A 46 -12.54 -16.58 -10.59
CA LYS A 46 -13.24 -17.87 -10.72
C LYS A 46 -13.51 -18.53 -9.37
N HIS A 47 -12.61 -18.42 -8.41
CA HIS A 47 -12.67 -19.13 -7.13
C HIS A 47 -13.00 -18.23 -5.94
N ASN A 48 -13.42 -16.99 -6.21
CA ASN A 48 -13.76 -16.00 -5.19
C ASN A 48 -12.65 -15.83 -4.14
N LYS A 49 -11.41 -15.64 -4.62
CA LYS A 49 -10.24 -15.35 -3.79
C LYS A 49 -9.84 -13.90 -3.97
N ILE A 50 -9.34 -13.30 -2.90
CA ILE A 50 -8.81 -11.94 -2.97
C ILE A 50 -7.53 -11.96 -3.81
N VAL A 51 -7.47 -11.09 -4.82
CA VAL A 51 -6.26 -10.92 -5.63
C VAL A 51 -5.39 -9.88 -4.97
N THR A 52 -4.12 -10.21 -4.78
CA THR A 52 -3.10 -9.30 -4.29
C THR A 52 -2.44 -8.59 -5.46
N LEU A 53 -2.41 -7.27 -5.39
CA LEU A 53 -1.56 -6.41 -6.21
C LEU A 53 -0.35 -6.03 -5.38
N ASP A 54 0.80 -6.58 -5.72
CA ASP A 54 2.07 -6.24 -5.08
C ASP A 54 2.83 -5.25 -5.97
N THR A 55 3.22 -4.12 -5.40
CA THR A 55 3.92 -3.05 -6.14
C THR A 55 5.30 -3.46 -6.65
N GLY A 56 5.91 -4.47 -6.04
CA GLY A 56 7.22 -5.02 -6.45
C GLY A 56 7.14 -6.10 -7.54
N HIS A 57 5.95 -6.64 -7.84
CA HIS A 57 5.79 -7.81 -8.71
C HIS A 57 5.35 -7.49 -10.14
N PHE A 58 5.33 -6.22 -10.52
CA PHE A 58 5.01 -5.78 -11.86
C PHE A 58 6.21 -5.10 -12.53
N HIS A 59 6.17 -4.97 -13.83
CA HIS A 59 7.21 -4.24 -14.55
C HIS A 59 7.25 -2.78 -14.05
N LEU A 60 8.45 -2.21 -13.95
CA LEU A 60 8.65 -0.87 -13.38
C LEU A 60 7.95 0.26 -14.17
N THR A 61 7.49 -0.03 -15.38
CA THR A 61 6.70 0.91 -16.20
C THR A 61 5.19 0.70 -16.09
N GLU A 62 4.75 -0.29 -15.30
CA GLU A 62 3.32 -0.51 -15.06
C GLU A 62 2.88 0.25 -13.80
N SER A 63 1.77 0.98 -13.91
CA SER A 63 1.12 1.58 -12.75
C SER A 63 0.19 0.56 -12.07
N ILE A 64 0.43 0.34 -10.78
CA ILE A 64 -0.47 -0.51 -9.98
C ILE A 64 -1.79 0.22 -9.70
N ALA A 65 -1.75 1.54 -9.58
CA ALA A 65 -2.95 2.37 -9.41
C ALA A 65 -3.98 2.09 -10.51
N ASP A 66 -3.54 2.00 -11.78
CA ASP A 66 -4.42 1.77 -12.93
C ASP A 66 -5.14 0.41 -12.90
N LYS A 67 -4.70 -0.52 -12.06
CA LYS A 67 -5.29 -1.86 -11.93
C LYS A 67 -6.39 -1.91 -10.85
N ILE A 68 -6.41 -0.99 -9.90
CA ILE A 68 -7.26 -1.03 -8.70
C ILE A 68 -8.73 -0.95 -9.07
N SER A 69 -9.16 0.13 -9.71
CA SER A 69 -10.56 0.35 -10.06
C SER A 69 -11.09 -0.71 -11.01
N SER A 70 -10.29 -1.10 -12.01
CA SER A 70 -10.67 -2.13 -12.97
C SER A 70 -10.84 -3.51 -12.32
N LEU A 71 -9.94 -3.90 -11.41
CA LEU A 71 -10.03 -5.17 -10.71
C LEU A 71 -11.25 -5.22 -9.77
N LEU A 72 -11.59 -4.11 -9.12
CA LEU A 72 -12.74 -3.98 -8.24
C LEU A 72 -14.11 -4.09 -8.95
N LEU A 73 -14.14 -4.09 -10.29
CA LEU A 73 -15.35 -4.43 -11.05
C LEU A 73 -15.63 -5.94 -11.06
N PHE A 74 -14.61 -6.76 -10.85
CA PHE A 74 -14.71 -8.22 -10.94
C PHE A 74 -14.56 -8.92 -9.59
N THR A 75 -14.01 -8.24 -8.60
CA THR A 75 -13.78 -8.77 -7.24
C THR A 75 -14.39 -7.85 -6.21
N PRO A 76 -14.98 -8.39 -5.12
CA PRO A 76 -15.56 -7.57 -4.05
C PRO A 76 -14.48 -6.80 -3.28
N GLU A 77 -13.30 -7.37 -3.15
CA GLU A 77 -12.19 -6.87 -2.34
C GLU A 77 -10.86 -7.21 -3.02
N ILE A 78 -9.83 -6.41 -2.74
CA ILE A 78 -8.45 -6.65 -3.17
C ILE A 78 -7.49 -6.46 -2.01
N MET A 79 -6.30 -7.06 -2.13
CA MET A 79 -5.16 -6.82 -1.27
C MET A 79 -4.11 -6.00 -2.02
N LEU A 80 -3.55 -5.00 -1.36
CA LEU A 80 -2.37 -4.27 -1.84
C LEU A 80 -1.19 -4.62 -0.95
N HIS A 81 -0.12 -5.13 -1.53
CA HIS A 81 1.20 -5.14 -0.92
C HIS A 81 1.97 -3.93 -1.40
N VAL A 82 2.26 -3.03 -0.46
CA VAL A 82 2.90 -1.75 -0.76
C VAL A 82 4.35 -1.77 -0.33
N SER A 83 5.22 -1.63 -1.31
CA SER A 83 6.66 -1.48 -1.17
C SER A 83 7.16 -0.41 -2.15
N ARG A 84 8.43 -0.11 -2.13
CA ARG A 84 9.07 0.73 -3.15
C ARG A 84 9.97 -0.12 -4.03
N PRO A 85 9.51 -0.53 -5.21
CA PRO A 85 10.33 -1.29 -6.14
C PRO A 85 11.40 -0.39 -6.76
N ILE A 86 12.68 -0.76 -6.63
CA ILE A 86 13.80 -0.14 -7.36
C ILE A 86 14.16 -1.00 -8.57
N ARG A 87 13.98 -2.30 -8.38
CA ARG A 87 14.13 -3.35 -9.41
C ARG A 87 12.99 -4.34 -9.18
N TRP A 88 12.82 -5.26 -10.10
CA TRP A 88 11.84 -6.31 -9.93
C TRP A 88 12.09 -7.09 -8.65
N ASP A 89 11.02 -7.32 -7.89
CA ASP A 89 11.04 -8.07 -6.65
C ASP A 89 12.09 -7.56 -5.65
N SER A 90 12.21 -6.24 -5.56
CA SER A 90 13.14 -5.59 -4.63
C SER A 90 12.35 -4.67 -3.70
N ASP A 91 11.80 -5.26 -2.65
CA ASP A 91 10.88 -4.61 -1.73
C ASP A 91 11.63 -3.69 -0.75
N HIS A 92 11.78 -2.44 -1.13
CA HIS A 92 12.35 -1.41 -0.27
C HIS A 92 11.29 -0.66 0.52
N VAL A 93 11.74 0.05 1.55
CA VAL A 93 10.88 0.90 2.38
C VAL A 93 10.06 1.84 1.53
N THR A 94 8.75 1.82 1.75
CA THR A 94 7.81 2.75 1.13
C THR A 94 8.13 4.18 1.52
N ILE A 95 8.14 5.06 0.53
CA ILE A 95 8.31 6.50 0.69
C ILE A 95 7.16 7.24 0.01
N MET A 96 7.05 8.53 0.26
CA MET A 96 6.13 9.39 -0.48
C MET A 96 6.73 9.69 -1.85
N ASN A 97 6.33 8.93 -2.85
CA ASN A 97 6.66 9.13 -4.25
C ASN A 97 5.37 9.10 -5.08
N ASP A 98 5.47 9.38 -6.37
CA ASP A 98 4.32 9.46 -7.26
C ASP A 98 3.54 8.14 -7.28
N ASP A 99 4.21 6.99 -7.33
CA ASP A 99 3.55 5.68 -7.37
C ASP A 99 2.69 5.44 -6.12
N THR A 100 3.20 5.77 -4.93
CA THR A 100 2.46 5.59 -3.67
C THR A 100 1.30 6.59 -3.56
N LEU A 101 1.50 7.81 -4.05
CA LEU A 101 0.45 8.84 -4.12
C LEU A 101 -0.65 8.44 -5.08
N ASP A 102 -0.32 8.00 -6.30
CA ASP A 102 -1.28 7.56 -7.31
C ASP A 102 -2.13 6.39 -6.82
N LEU A 103 -1.50 5.43 -6.13
CA LEU A 103 -2.18 4.31 -5.50
C LEU A 103 -3.20 4.79 -4.45
N ALA A 104 -2.81 5.72 -3.59
CA ALA A 104 -3.70 6.28 -2.58
C ALA A 104 -4.85 7.08 -3.20
N HIS A 105 -4.55 7.90 -4.21
CA HIS A 105 -5.55 8.65 -4.96
C HIS A 105 -6.56 7.73 -5.65
N GLU A 106 -6.12 6.66 -6.30
CA GLU A 106 -7.03 5.74 -6.99
C GLU A 106 -7.96 5.03 -6.01
N VAL A 107 -7.45 4.54 -4.87
CA VAL A 107 -8.29 3.93 -3.82
C VAL A 107 -9.37 4.88 -3.31
N VAL A 108 -9.02 6.15 -3.08
CA VAL A 108 -9.97 7.15 -2.60
C VAL A 108 -10.94 7.59 -3.70
N ARG A 109 -10.45 7.84 -4.91
CA ARG A 109 -11.26 8.29 -6.05
C ARG A 109 -12.30 7.28 -6.49
N CYS A 110 -12.04 5.98 -6.37
CA CYS A 110 -13.02 4.93 -6.68
C CYS A 110 -13.87 4.49 -5.47
N ASP A 111 -13.79 5.21 -4.34
CA ASP A 111 -14.53 4.92 -3.10
C ASP A 111 -14.30 3.49 -2.58
N ALA A 112 -13.05 3.06 -2.59
CA ALA A 112 -12.68 1.68 -2.31
C ALA A 112 -12.02 1.44 -0.94
N LEU A 113 -11.98 2.43 -0.05
CA LEU A 113 -11.33 2.30 1.26
C LEU A 113 -11.82 1.10 2.09
N SER A 114 -13.10 0.74 1.97
CA SER A 114 -13.68 -0.41 2.67
C SER A 114 -13.43 -1.76 1.97
N ARG A 115 -12.92 -1.74 0.74
CA ARG A 115 -12.75 -2.90 -0.14
C ARG A 115 -11.29 -3.23 -0.43
N VAL A 116 -10.37 -2.36 0.00
CA VAL A 116 -8.94 -2.51 -0.24
C VAL A 116 -8.23 -2.75 1.07
N HIS A 117 -7.58 -3.91 1.18
CA HIS A 117 -6.73 -4.25 2.31
C HIS A 117 -5.29 -3.85 1.99
N ILE A 118 -4.67 -3.08 2.86
CA ILE A 118 -3.32 -2.56 2.62
C ILE A 118 -2.35 -3.22 3.59
N GLY A 119 -1.36 -3.93 3.05
CA GLY A 119 -0.24 -4.46 3.77
C GLY A 119 1.05 -3.79 3.32
N LEU A 120 1.90 -3.41 4.26
CA LEU A 120 3.24 -2.97 3.94
C LEU A 120 4.12 -4.21 3.85
N ASP A 121 4.64 -4.48 2.67
CA ASP A 121 5.44 -5.65 2.39
C ASP A 121 6.80 -5.27 1.85
N TYR A 122 7.73 -5.01 2.77
CA TYR A 122 9.10 -4.68 2.44
C TYR A 122 10.07 -5.14 3.52
N PHE A 123 11.30 -5.36 3.09
CA PHE A 123 12.43 -5.64 3.94
C PHE A 123 13.63 -4.82 3.49
N ASP A 124 14.13 -3.96 4.36
CA ASP A 124 15.35 -3.19 4.11
C ASP A 124 16.37 -3.49 5.21
N ALA A 125 17.41 -4.24 4.86
CA ALA A 125 18.47 -4.62 5.79
C ALA A 125 19.53 -3.52 5.96
N SER A 126 19.49 -2.45 5.18
CA SER A 126 20.48 -1.37 5.21
C SER A 126 20.22 -0.34 6.31
N ILE A 127 19.03 -0.35 6.90
CA ILE A 127 18.62 0.60 7.95
C ILE A 127 18.00 -0.11 9.15
N ASN A 128 17.80 0.63 10.23
CA ASN A 128 17.09 0.13 11.39
C ASN A 128 15.71 -0.42 11.01
N ARG A 129 15.43 -1.66 11.38
CA ARG A 129 14.21 -2.37 10.97
C ARG A 129 12.94 -1.71 11.50
N ILE A 130 12.95 -1.24 12.75
CA ILE A 130 11.80 -0.53 13.35
C ILE A 130 11.61 0.80 12.65
N GLY A 131 12.71 1.53 12.42
CA GLY A 131 12.70 2.77 11.64
C GLY A 131 12.12 2.58 10.24
N ALA A 132 12.50 1.50 9.55
CA ALA A 132 11.94 1.16 8.24
C ALA A 132 10.40 1.07 8.28
N TYR A 133 9.86 0.30 9.23
CA TYR A 133 8.40 0.15 9.37
C TYR A 133 7.70 1.46 9.76
N VAL A 134 8.29 2.26 10.64
CA VAL A 134 7.71 3.56 11.02
C VAL A 134 7.70 4.52 9.84
N ILE A 135 8.81 4.62 9.10
CA ILE A 135 8.92 5.48 7.91
C ILE A 135 7.88 5.08 6.86
N GLY A 136 7.82 3.81 6.49
CA GLY A 136 6.89 3.35 5.46
C GLY A 136 5.42 3.47 5.86
N SER A 137 5.09 3.18 7.13
CA SER A 137 3.73 3.38 7.64
C SER A 137 3.31 4.84 7.59
N ARG A 138 4.17 5.75 8.06
CA ARG A 138 3.91 7.20 8.02
C ARG A 138 3.82 7.71 6.59
N ALA A 139 4.70 7.27 5.69
CA ALA A 139 4.68 7.66 4.28
C ALA A 139 3.36 7.25 3.61
N THR A 140 2.94 5.99 3.78
CA THR A 140 1.68 5.49 3.23
C THR A 140 0.47 6.26 3.77
N GLN A 141 0.39 6.44 5.09
CA GLN A 141 -0.70 7.21 5.71
C GLN A 141 -0.75 8.65 5.24
N LYS A 142 0.39 9.31 5.04
CA LYS A 142 0.46 10.68 4.49
C LYS A 142 -0.02 10.74 3.05
N CYS A 143 0.28 9.74 2.22
CA CYS A 143 -0.26 9.65 0.86
C CYS A 143 -1.79 9.53 0.88
N PHE A 144 -2.33 8.67 1.75
CA PHE A 144 -3.79 8.57 1.93
C PHE A 144 -4.41 9.86 2.49
N LEU A 145 -3.75 10.55 3.40
CA LEU A 145 -4.20 11.85 3.88
C LEU A 145 -4.33 12.87 2.74
N GLN A 146 -3.32 12.96 1.88
CA GLN A 146 -3.40 13.85 0.70
C GLN A 146 -4.57 13.48 -0.21
N ALA A 147 -4.74 12.19 -0.49
CA ALA A 147 -5.84 11.70 -1.32
C ALA A 147 -7.22 12.02 -0.71
N LEU A 148 -7.36 11.89 0.61
CA LEU A 148 -8.61 12.22 1.33
C LEU A 148 -8.91 13.71 1.39
N LEU A 149 -7.89 14.56 1.35
CA LEU A 149 -8.04 16.01 1.32
C LEU A 149 -8.30 16.56 -0.09
N GLU A 150 -8.21 15.74 -1.11
CA GLU A 150 -8.50 16.14 -2.49
C GLU A 150 -9.98 16.55 -2.64
N PRO A 151 -10.28 17.68 -3.31
CA PRO A 151 -11.65 18.16 -3.50
C PRO A 151 -12.38 17.37 -4.60
N LEU A 152 -12.56 16.06 -4.36
CA LEU A 152 -13.02 15.08 -5.34
C LEU A 152 -14.35 15.45 -6.02
N ALA A 153 -15.30 16.02 -5.28
CA ALA A 153 -16.59 16.43 -5.83
C ALA A 153 -16.42 17.53 -6.90
N LEU A 154 -15.52 18.49 -6.67
CA LEU A 154 -15.23 19.55 -7.62
C LEU A 154 -14.45 19.05 -8.84
N LEU A 155 -13.50 18.14 -8.63
CA LEU A 155 -12.75 17.51 -9.71
C LEU A 155 -13.66 16.72 -10.65
N ARG A 156 -14.58 15.93 -10.10
CA ARG A 156 -15.60 15.19 -10.87
C ARG A 156 -16.54 16.12 -11.63
N LYS A 157 -16.92 17.24 -11.01
CA LYS A 157 -17.74 18.25 -11.68
C LYS A 157 -17.02 18.84 -12.89
N TYR A 158 -15.76 19.25 -12.73
CA TYR A 158 -14.96 19.79 -13.83
C TYR A 158 -14.79 18.78 -14.97
N GLU A 159 -14.57 17.51 -14.64
CA GLU A 159 -14.45 16.43 -15.62
C GLU A 159 -15.76 16.22 -16.40
N ALA A 160 -16.90 16.15 -15.71
CA ALA A 160 -18.22 16.01 -16.33
C ALA A 160 -18.60 17.19 -17.24
N GLU A 161 -18.14 18.39 -16.92
CA GLU A 161 -18.36 19.62 -17.69
C GLU A 161 -17.33 19.82 -18.81
N GLY A 162 -16.35 18.92 -19.00
CA GLY A 162 -15.26 19.04 -19.96
C GLY A 162 -14.25 20.16 -19.65
N ARG A 163 -14.21 20.62 -18.39
CA ARG A 163 -13.34 21.71 -17.90
C ARG A 163 -11.98 21.15 -17.47
N PHE A 164 -11.25 20.59 -18.41
CA PHE A 164 -10.00 19.90 -18.13
C PHE A 164 -8.86 20.81 -17.68
N PHE A 165 -8.84 22.05 -18.18
CA PHE A 165 -7.86 23.04 -17.72
C PHE A 165 -8.02 23.36 -16.23
N GLU A 166 -9.25 23.68 -15.80
CA GLU A 166 -9.54 24.00 -14.40
C GLU A 166 -9.31 22.79 -13.49
N ARG A 167 -9.64 21.57 -13.99
CA ARG A 167 -9.36 20.33 -13.28
C ARG A 167 -7.86 20.16 -13.04
N LEU A 168 -7.04 20.32 -14.06
CA LEU A 168 -5.59 20.22 -13.95
C LEU A 168 -5.02 21.29 -13.02
N ALA A 169 -5.43 22.54 -13.18
CA ALA A 169 -5.00 23.63 -12.31
C ALA A 169 -5.31 23.35 -10.83
N LEU A 170 -6.52 22.85 -10.53
CA LEU A 170 -6.90 22.48 -9.16
C LEU A 170 -6.04 21.34 -8.61
N LEU A 171 -5.74 20.31 -9.42
CA LEU A 171 -4.87 19.22 -9.02
C LEU A 171 -3.46 19.71 -8.67
N GLU A 172 -2.90 20.64 -9.47
CA GLU A 172 -1.58 21.21 -9.19
C GLU A 172 -1.58 22.05 -7.92
N GLU A 173 -2.61 22.88 -7.70
CA GLU A 173 -2.72 23.66 -6.45
C GLU A 173 -2.89 22.76 -5.21
N CYS A 174 -3.57 21.63 -5.32
CA CYS A 174 -3.71 20.66 -4.23
C CYS A 174 -2.35 20.12 -3.74
N LYS A 175 -1.34 20.03 -4.61
CA LYS A 175 -0.01 19.54 -4.22
C LYS A 175 0.70 20.46 -3.21
N SER A 176 0.37 21.74 -3.21
CA SER A 176 0.96 22.75 -2.33
C SER A 176 0.12 23.08 -1.10
N LEU A 177 -1.02 22.45 -0.91
CA LEU A 177 -1.84 22.64 0.28
C LEU A 177 -1.08 22.25 1.56
N PRO A 178 -1.33 22.93 2.70
CA PRO A 178 -0.63 22.67 3.95
C PRO A 178 -1.17 21.39 4.65
N TRP A 179 -1.30 20.29 3.92
CA TRP A 179 -1.80 19.02 4.43
C TRP A 179 -0.91 18.44 5.55
N ASN A 180 0.37 18.83 5.62
CA ASN A 180 1.24 18.42 6.72
C ASN A 180 0.77 19.00 8.07
N ALA A 181 0.14 20.17 8.08
CA ALA A 181 -0.44 20.70 9.31
C ALA A 181 -1.61 19.84 9.84
N VAL A 182 -2.39 19.24 8.92
CA VAL A 182 -3.44 18.27 9.29
C VAL A 182 -2.82 16.98 9.84
N TRP A 183 -1.72 16.52 9.24
CA TRP A 183 -0.97 15.38 9.73
C TRP A 183 -0.40 15.61 11.12
N ASP A 184 0.22 16.75 11.35
CA ASP A 184 0.81 17.10 12.65
C ASP A 184 -0.28 17.21 13.74
N TYR A 185 -1.43 17.79 13.41
CA TYR A 185 -2.59 17.81 14.30
C TYR A 185 -3.10 16.40 14.62
N PHE A 186 -3.19 15.53 13.61
CA PHE A 186 -3.53 14.12 13.82
C PHE A 186 -2.54 13.44 14.77
N CYS A 187 -1.26 13.63 14.57
CA CYS A 187 -0.23 13.08 15.46
C CYS A 187 -0.42 13.56 16.90
N LEU A 188 -0.58 14.87 17.12
CA LEU A 188 -0.78 15.46 18.44
C LEU A 188 -2.04 14.91 19.15
N THR A 189 -3.14 14.76 18.43
CA THR A 189 -4.41 14.29 19.00
C THR A 189 -4.43 12.78 19.30
N ASN A 190 -3.49 12.03 18.75
CA ASN A 190 -3.37 10.58 18.95
C ASN A 190 -2.12 10.18 19.76
N ASP A 191 -1.47 11.14 20.42
CA ASP A 191 -0.23 10.90 21.21
C ASP A 191 0.88 10.20 20.40
N VAL A 192 1.00 10.58 19.12
CA VAL A 192 2.02 10.06 18.19
C VAL A 192 3.05 11.16 17.94
N PRO A 193 4.36 10.83 17.89
CA PRO A 193 5.41 11.80 17.64
C PRO A 193 5.18 12.65 16.37
N VAL A 194 5.35 13.96 16.50
CA VAL A 194 5.24 14.92 15.39
C VAL A 194 6.58 15.03 14.67
N GLY A 195 6.55 15.32 13.39
CA GLY A 195 7.76 15.51 12.59
C GLY A 195 8.71 14.32 12.66
N GLU A 196 9.93 14.57 13.13
CA GLU A 196 11.02 13.60 13.28
C GLU A 196 11.22 13.07 14.70
N ASP A 197 10.39 13.47 15.65
CA ASP A 197 10.56 13.13 17.08
C ASP A 197 10.57 11.62 17.34
N TYR A 198 9.95 10.82 16.46
CA TYR A 198 9.98 9.36 16.55
C TYR A 198 11.39 8.74 16.41
N ILE A 199 12.36 9.48 15.85
CA ILE A 199 13.74 8.99 15.66
C ILE A 199 14.39 8.71 17.01
N ALA A 200 14.29 9.66 17.94
CA ALA A 200 14.86 9.50 19.28
C ALA A 200 14.25 8.32 20.03
N ASP A 201 12.95 8.07 19.88
CA ASP A 201 12.25 6.94 20.47
C ASP A 201 12.76 5.60 19.92
N ILE A 202 12.97 5.52 18.61
CA ILE A 202 13.52 4.32 17.94
C ILE A 202 14.94 4.05 18.42
N GLU A 203 15.80 5.07 18.45
CA GLU A 203 17.18 4.95 18.93
C GLU A 203 17.24 4.50 20.39
N ALA A 204 16.38 5.07 21.23
CA ALA A 204 16.27 4.66 22.62
C ALA A 204 15.80 3.20 22.76
N TYR A 205 14.83 2.77 21.97
CA TYR A 205 14.37 1.39 21.95
C TYR A 205 15.46 0.43 21.46
N GLU A 206 16.18 0.79 20.42
CA GLU A 206 17.31 0.00 19.92
C GLU A 206 18.37 -0.18 21.00
N LYS A 207 18.80 0.89 21.64
CA LYS A 207 19.79 0.88 22.71
C LYS A 207 19.35 0.08 23.94
N ASN A 208 18.09 0.23 24.35
CA ASN A 208 17.62 -0.30 25.62
C ASN A 208 17.02 -1.70 25.55
N VAL A 209 16.53 -2.10 24.36
CA VAL A 209 15.78 -3.34 24.16
C VAL A 209 16.42 -4.25 23.14
N THR A 210 16.53 -3.82 21.87
CA THR A 210 16.94 -4.73 20.79
C THR A 210 18.41 -5.15 20.89
N SER A 211 19.29 -4.23 21.28
CA SER A 211 20.72 -4.54 21.47
C SER A 211 20.99 -5.55 22.60
N LYS A 212 20.03 -5.79 23.47
CA LYS A 212 20.12 -6.75 24.58
C LYS A 212 19.51 -8.12 24.26
N ARG A 213 18.93 -8.27 23.07
CA ARG A 213 18.35 -9.54 22.59
C ARG A 213 19.37 -10.33 21.76
N GLN A 214 20.53 -10.61 22.34
CA GLN A 214 21.53 -11.48 21.71
C GLN A 214 21.32 -12.93 22.10
#